data_68c54d7bee79e42312290a4a6c4c601b
#
_entry.id   68c54d7bee79e42312290a4a6c4c601b
#
_cell.length_a   1.000
_cell.length_b   1.000
_cell.length_c   1.000
_cell.angle_alpha   90.00
_cell.angle_beta   90.00
_cell.angle_gamma   90.00
#
_symmetry.space_group_name_H-M   'P 1'
#
loop_
_entity.id
_entity.type
_entity.pdbx_description
1 polymer ?
#
loop_
_entity_poly.entity_id
_entity_poly.type
_entity_poly.pdbx_seq_one_letter_code
_entity_poly.pdbx_strand_id
1 'polypeptide(L)'
;MASEAGARKCMGLLDAALEKVSSYRGQYGAMMNRFESSKAVLSQQGVAMQAARSRIQDADYAAEASQLARAQILEQSQNAALKMANQVPQTVLELLKM
;
A
#
# COMPACT_ATOMS: atom_id res chain seq x y z
N MET A 1 16.86 -36.36 57.80
CA MET A 1 15.93 -35.41 58.37
C MET A 1 16.15 -34.05 57.82
N ALA A 2 15.13 -33.48 57.23
CA ALA A 2 15.19 -32.12 56.71
C ALA A 2 15.42 -31.18 57.86
N SER A 3 16.66 -30.70 58.05
CA SER A 3 16.98 -29.77 59.09
C SER A 3 16.43 -28.38 58.78
N GLU A 4 16.21 -27.58 59.83
CA GLU A 4 15.86 -26.17 59.72
C GLU A 4 16.82 -25.43 58.77
N ALA A 5 18.10 -25.76 58.86
CA ALA A 5 19.14 -25.18 58.00
C ALA A 5 18.95 -25.55 56.53
N GLY A 6 18.53 -26.78 56.25
CA GLY A 6 18.18 -27.22 54.89
C GLY A 6 16.95 -26.53 54.34
N ALA A 7 15.93 -26.34 55.17
CA ALA A 7 14.72 -25.63 54.83
C ALA A 7 15.01 -24.15 54.50
N ARG A 8 15.82 -23.49 55.31
CA ARG A 8 16.25 -22.09 55.05
C ARG A 8 17.05 -21.95 53.78
N LYS A 9 17.93 -22.91 53.49
CA LYS A 9 18.69 -22.96 52.23
C LYS A 9 17.75 -23.09 51.03
N CYS A 10 16.75 -23.97 51.11
CA CYS A 10 15.74 -24.15 50.09
C CYS A 10 14.93 -22.85 49.86
N MET A 11 14.54 -22.19 50.95
CA MET A 11 13.83 -20.91 50.85
C MET A 11 14.67 -19.84 50.16
N GLY A 12 15.96 -19.74 50.49
CA GLY A 12 16.87 -18.82 49.82
C GLY A 12 17.03 -19.11 48.34
N LEU A 13 17.12 -20.39 47.95
CA LEU A 13 17.18 -20.80 46.54
C LEU A 13 15.90 -20.51 45.82
N LEU A 14 14.75 -20.73 46.45
CA LEU A 14 13.44 -20.41 45.86
C LEU A 14 13.26 -18.92 45.68
N ASP A 15 13.65 -18.12 46.66
CA ASP A 15 13.59 -16.66 46.54
C ASP A 15 14.45 -16.15 45.38
N ALA A 16 15.67 -16.68 45.25
CA ALA A 16 16.58 -16.34 44.16
C ALA A 16 15.98 -16.76 42.80
N ALA A 17 15.36 -17.93 42.75
CA ALA A 17 14.70 -18.42 41.54
C ALA A 17 13.47 -17.55 41.17
N LEU A 18 12.68 -17.17 42.15
CA LEU A 18 11.53 -16.28 41.96
C LEU A 18 11.96 -14.89 41.47
N GLU A 19 13.06 -14.38 42.03
CA GLU A 19 13.63 -13.11 41.59
C GLU A 19 14.06 -13.18 40.13
N LYS A 20 14.72 -14.24 39.71
CA LYS A 20 15.11 -14.47 38.31
C LYS A 20 13.88 -14.55 37.40
N VAL A 21 12.87 -15.32 37.80
CA VAL A 21 11.62 -15.45 37.02
C VAL A 21 10.93 -14.10 36.90
N SER A 22 10.85 -13.32 37.98
CA SER A 22 10.28 -11.98 37.94
C SER A 22 11.05 -11.05 37.02
N SER A 23 12.38 -11.11 37.02
CA SER A 23 13.24 -10.35 36.13
C SER A 23 12.98 -10.71 34.66
N TYR A 24 12.93 -12.01 34.36
CA TYR A 24 12.61 -12.46 32.99
C TYR A 24 11.20 -12.04 32.54
N ARG A 25 10.23 -12.15 33.44
CA ARG A 25 8.85 -11.68 33.13
C ARG A 25 8.82 -10.18 32.84
N GLY A 26 9.59 -9.40 33.60
CA GLY A 26 9.74 -7.98 33.35
C GLY A 26 10.34 -7.70 31.96
N GLN A 27 11.40 -8.43 31.62
CA GLN A 27 12.04 -8.31 30.30
C GLN A 27 11.08 -8.69 29.16
N TYR A 28 10.36 -9.79 29.31
CA TYR A 28 9.38 -10.23 28.31
C TYR A 28 8.23 -9.23 28.19
N GLY A 29 7.76 -8.68 29.32
CA GLY A 29 6.74 -7.63 29.31
C GLY A 29 7.20 -6.38 28.54
N ALA A 30 8.45 -5.96 28.77
CA ALA A 30 9.05 -4.85 28.04
C ALA A 30 9.16 -5.16 26.53
N MET A 31 9.59 -6.39 26.19
CA MET A 31 9.66 -6.83 24.80
C MET A 31 8.28 -6.83 24.14
N MET A 32 7.27 -7.32 24.83
CA MET A 32 5.89 -7.32 24.30
C MET A 32 5.40 -5.91 24.02
N ASN A 33 5.67 -4.96 24.91
CA ASN A 33 5.33 -3.56 24.69
C ASN A 33 6.05 -2.98 23.47
N ARG A 34 7.33 -3.34 23.30
CA ARG A 34 8.10 -2.93 22.10
C ARG A 34 7.53 -3.53 20.82
N PHE A 35 7.12 -4.80 20.86
CA PHE A 35 6.48 -5.45 19.72
C PHE A 35 5.13 -4.81 19.38
N GLU A 36 4.32 -4.49 20.37
CA GLU A 36 3.06 -3.77 20.16
C GLU A 36 3.29 -2.42 19.51
N SER A 37 4.27 -1.67 20.02
CA SER A 37 4.65 -0.38 19.46
C SER A 37 5.13 -0.52 18.03
N SER A 38 5.98 -1.50 17.75
CA SER A 38 6.48 -1.79 16.39
C SER A 38 5.36 -2.21 15.45
N LYS A 39 4.44 -3.02 15.93
CA LYS A 39 3.26 -3.44 15.17
C LYS A 39 2.39 -2.24 14.77
N ALA A 40 2.18 -1.31 15.71
CA ALA A 40 1.41 -0.10 15.44
C ALA A 40 2.10 0.77 14.38
N VAL A 41 3.41 0.95 14.46
CA VAL A 41 4.20 1.70 13.48
C VAL A 41 4.15 1.04 12.11
N LEU A 42 4.33 -0.29 12.05
CA LEU A 42 4.26 -1.05 10.79
C LEU A 42 2.87 -0.97 10.16
N SER A 43 1.82 -1.02 10.97
CA SER A 43 0.44 -0.86 10.49
C SER A 43 0.22 0.52 9.88
N GLN A 44 0.71 1.58 10.53
CA GLN A 44 0.64 2.94 9.99
C GLN A 44 1.43 3.08 8.68
N GLN A 45 2.62 2.50 8.64
CA GLN A 45 3.44 2.51 7.41
C GLN A 45 2.74 1.77 6.27
N GLY A 46 2.10 0.64 6.58
CA GLY A 46 1.32 -0.11 5.60
C GLY A 46 0.19 0.72 5.00
N VAL A 47 -0.57 1.43 5.84
CA VAL A 47 -1.64 2.33 5.38
C VAL A 47 -1.08 3.48 4.55
N ALA A 48 0.03 4.08 4.98
CA ALA A 48 0.68 5.16 4.24
C ALA A 48 1.20 4.70 2.88
N MET A 49 1.77 3.49 2.82
CA MET A 49 2.22 2.88 1.56
C MET A 49 1.07 2.58 0.61
N GLN A 50 -0.04 2.06 1.11
CA GLN A 50 -1.23 1.82 0.31
C GLN A 50 -1.80 3.13 -0.25
N ALA A 51 -1.84 4.18 0.57
CA ALA A 51 -2.28 5.50 0.14
C ALA A 51 -1.36 6.09 -0.94
N ALA A 52 -0.04 5.96 -0.78
CA ALA A 52 0.93 6.41 -1.76
C ALA A 52 0.80 5.63 -3.07
N ARG A 53 0.65 4.32 -2.98
CA ARG A 53 0.42 3.45 -4.15
C ARG A 53 -0.85 3.83 -4.90
N SER A 54 -1.93 4.08 -4.17
CA SER A 54 -3.21 4.52 -4.74
C SER A 54 -3.05 5.83 -5.50
N ARG A 55 -2.35 6.81 -4.92
CA ARG A 55 -2.10 8.10 -5.58
C ARG A 55 -1.33 7.93 -6.89
N ILE A 56 -0.33 7.09 -6.91
CA ILE A 56 0.47 6.84 -8.12
C ILE A 56 -0.37 6.13 -9.18
N GLN A 57 -1.07 5.07 -8.80
CA GLN A 57 -1.91 4.29 -9.71
C GLN A 57 -3.09 5.10 -10.24
N ASP A 58 -3.74 5.87 -9.39
CA ASP A 58 -4.87 6.71 -9.78
C ASP A 58 -4.43 7.83 -10.73
N ALA A 59 -3.26 8.42 -10.49
CA ALA A 59 -2.67 9.42 -11.38
C ALA A 59 -2.34 8.83 -12.75
N ASP A 60 -1.75 7.62 -12.80
CA ASP A 60 -1.45 6.91 -14.04
C ASP A 60 -2.73 6.54 -14.79
N TYR A 61 -3.74 6.07 -14.08
CA TYR A 61 -5.04 5.76 -14.67
C TYR A 61 -5.69 7.00 -15.27
N ALA A 62 -5.67 8.12 -14.55
CA ALA A 62 -6.23 9.38 -15.05
C ALA A 62 -5.48 9.88 -16.29
N ALA A 63 -4.15 9.78 -16.30
CA ALA A 63 -3.34 10.13 -17.47
C ALA A 63 -3.66 9.24 -18.67
N GLU A 64 -3.78 7.95 -18.45
CA GLU A 64 -4.11 6.97 -19.49
C GLU A 64 -5.52 7.20 -20.04
N ALA A 65 -6.50 7.46 -19.17
CA ALA A 65 -7.87 7.79 -19.58
C ALA A 65 -7.92 9.07 -20.40
N SER A 66 -7.13 10.09 -20.06
CA SER A 66 -7.00 11.32 -20.85
C SER A 66 -6.42 11.07 -22.21
N GLN A 67 -5.38 10.24 -22.31
CA GLN A 67 -4.77 9.86 -23.60
C GLN A 67 -5.76 9.08 -24.46
N LEU A 68 -6.50 8.16 -23.87
CA LEU A 68 -7.53 7.40 -24.58
C LEU A 68 -8.62 8.32 -25.12
N ALA A 69 -9.11 9.27 -24.31
CA ALA A 69 -10.11 10.24 -24.72
C ALA A 69 -9.61 11.10 -25.90
N ARG A 70 -8.37 11.55 -25.84
CA ARG A 70 -7.73 12.30 -26.93
C ARG A 70 -7.64 11.47 -28.21
N ALA A 71 -7.23 10.21 -28.08
CA ALA A 71 -7.12 9.30 -29.21
C ALA A 71 -8.48 9.07 -29.87
N GLN A 72 -9.54 8.90 -29.10
CA GLN A 72 -10.90 8.74 -29.60
C GLN A 72 -11.39 10.00 -30.31
N ILE A 73 -11.15 11.18 -29.75
CA ILE A 73 -11.53 12.45 -30.38
C ILE A 73 -10.78 12.65 -31.69
N LEU A 74 -9.46 12.36 -31.69
CA LEU A 74 -8.66 12.43 -32.91
C LEU A 74 -9.16 11.46 -33.99
N GLU A 75 -9.50 10.25 -33.63
CA GLU A 75 -10.05 9.25 -34.54
C GLU A 75 -11.36 9.75 -35.19
N GLN A 76 -12.28 10.26 -34.36
CA GLN A 76 -13.55 10.81 -34.89
C GLN A 76 -13.32 12.02 -35.77
N SER A 77 -12.40 12.92 -35.39
CA SER A 77 -12.06 14.09 -36.18
C SER A 77 -11.44 13.72 -37.51
N GLN A 78 -10.54 12.73 -37.49
CA GLN A 78 -9.90 12.23 -38.72
C GLN A 78 -10.90 11.57 -39.66
N ASN A 79 -11.83 10.79 -39.13
CA ASN A 79 -12.89 10.17 -39.91
C ASN A 79 -13.82 11.23 -40.54
N ALA A 80 -14.16 12.27 -39.77
CA ALA A 80 -14.94 13.39 -40.26
C ALA A 80 -14.19 14.17 -41.38
N ALA A 81 -12.89 14.41 -41.16
CA ALA A 81 -12.04 15.07 -42.15
C ALA A 81 -11.90 14.25 -43.43
N LEU A 82 -11.76 12.93 -43.33
CA LEU A 82 -11.71 12.03 -44.46
C LEU A 82 -13.02 12.04 -45.26
N LYS A 83 -14.16 12.05 -44.59
CA LYS A 83 -15.47 12.15 -45.25
C LYS A 83 -15.59 13.47 -46.01
N MET A 84 -15.18 14.57 -45.41
CA MET A 84 -15.15 15.88 -46.08
C MET A 84 -14.19 15.89 -47.26
N ALA A 85 -12.99 15.34 -47.08
CA ALA A 85 -12.00 15.25 -48.18
C ALA A 85 -12.50 14.41 -49.34
N ASN A 86 -13.25 13.36 -49.10
CA ASN A 86 -13.87 12.53 -50.15
C ASN A 86 -15.03 13.22 -50.83
N GLN A 87 -15.73 14.12 -50.15
CA GLN A 87 -16.83 14.90 -50.71
C GLN A 87 -16.35 16.00 -51.69
N VAL A 88 -15.20 16.60 -51.40
CA VAL A 88 -14.64 17.69 -52.23
C VAL A 88 -14.45 17.27 -53.68
N PRO A 89 -13.82 16.12 -54.03
CA PRO A 89 -13.74 15.68 -55.42
C PRO A 89 -15.10 15.45 -56.09
N GLN A 90 -16.07 14.97 -55.35
CA GLN A 90 -17.44 14.79 -55.87
C GLN A 90 -18.07 16.12 -56.24
N THR A 91 -17.90 17.14 -55.39
CA THR A 91 -18.38 18.50 -55.65
C THR A 91 -17.71 19.11 -56.89
N VAL A 92 -16.40 18.92 -57.02
CA VAL A 92 -15.62 19.36 -58.17
C VAL A 92 -16.13 18.66 -59.46
N LEU A 93 -16.41 17.37 -59.36
CA LEU A 93 -16.92 16.58 -60.47
C LEU A 93 -18.32 17.07 -60.93
N GLU A 94 -19.18 17.41 -59.99
CA GLU A 94 -20.49 17.99 -60.26
C GLU A 94 -20.38 19.35 -60.99
N LEU A 95 -19.43 20.19 -60.53
CA LEU A 95 -19.16 21.49 -61.17
C LEU A 95 -18.61 21.33 -62.62
N LEU A 96 -17.81 20.31 -62.83
CA LEU A 96 -17.27 20.02 -64.17
C LEU A 96 -18.33 19.46 -65.14
N LYS A 97 -19.35 18.83 -64.62
CA LYS A 97 -20.47 18.31 -65.43
C LYS A 97 -21.44 19.38 -65.89
N MET A 98 -21.40 20.49 -65.25
CA MET A 98 -22.14 21.66 -65.68
C MET A 98 -21.39 22.27 -66.86
#